data_7f43a7e2a0d9d3ac6b5220c21b384982
#
_entry.id   7f43a7e2a0d9d3ac6b5220c21b384982
#
_cell.length_a   1.000
_cell.length_b   1.000
_cell.length_c   1.000
_cell.angle_alpha   90.00
_cell.angle_beta   90.00
_cell.angle_gamma   90.00
#
_symmetry.space_group_name_H-M   'P 1'
#
loop_
_entity.id
_entity.type
_entity.pdbx_description
1 polymer ?
#
loop_
_entity_poly.entity_id
_entity_poly.type
_entity_poly.pdbx_seq_one_letter_code
_entity_poly.pdbx_strand_id
1 'polypeptide(L)'
;MTEYKNNNTFSFEITKKIPGKLGRAGIIHTPHGDIKTPAFMCVGTHGEVRFVSMEDLKSINAQAMLSNGYHLRNISPEIAEKGGLSSWSGWDGPTLTDSGGFQVMSLGSGCGKVVSMKREQGVVNADPKERLAHVSEDGVQFHDPSLIRKISLVQKNLCRYNA
;
A
#
# COMPACT_ATOMS: atom_id res chain seq x y z
N MET A 1 -10.45 17.59 18.66
CA MET A 1 -11.23 17.06 17.53
C MET A 1 -10.93 17.97 16.35
N THR A 2 -10.04 17.56 15.46
CA THR A 2 -9.73 18.31 14.24
C THR A 2 -10.80 17.95 13.23
N GLU A 3 -11.62 18.92 12.85
CA GLU A 3 -12.58 18.78 11.77
C GLU A 3 -11.81 18.45 10.48
N TYR A 4 -12.02 17.25 9.95
CA TYR A 4 -11.66 16.94 8.59
C TYR A 4 -12.54 17.77 7.66
N LYS A 5 -12.02 18.88 7.16
CA LYS A 5 -12.63 19.56 6.03
C LYS A 5 -12.62 18.59 4.86
N ASN A 6 -13.79 18.12 4.51
CA ASN A 6 -14.07 17.28 3.35
C ASN A 6 -13.89 18.14 2.09
N ASN A 7 -12.65 18.48 1.76
CA ASN A 7 -12.34 19.03 0.46
C ASN A 7 -12.48 17.89 -0.53
N ASN A 8 -13.50 17.94 -1.34
CA ASN A 8 -13.87 17.00 -2.40
C ASN A 8 -12.82 17.01 -3.55
N THR A 9 -11.56 16.75 -3.20
CA THR A 9 -10.43 16.78 -4.13
C THR A 9 -10.18 15.41 -4.77
N PHE A 10 -10.95 14.38 -4.37
CA PHE A 10 -10.86 13.04 -4.93
C PHE A 10 -12.14 12.71 -5.68
N SER A 11 -12.02 12.51 -7.01
CA SER A 11 -13.18 12.19 -7.86
C SER A 11 -12.79 11.32 -9.03
N PHE A 12 -13.78 10.71 -9.69
CA PHE A 12 -13.58 9.94 -10.90
C PHE A 12 -14.51 10.44 -12.01
N GLU A 13 -13.94 10.87 -13.12
CA GLU A 13 -14.66 11.27 -14.31
C GLU A 13 -14.58 10.18 -15.39
N ILE A 14 -15.70 9.79 -15.96
CA ILE A 14 -15.73 8.87 -17.11
C ILE A 14 -15.66 9.70 -18.39
N THR A 15 -14.56 9.59 -19.12
CA THR A 15 -14.34 10.32 -20.38
C THR A 15 -14.85 9.57 -21.60
N LYS A 16 -14.88 8.23 -21.57
CA LYS A 16 -15.35 7.40 -22.69
C LYS A 16 -15.89 6.05 -22.19
N LYS A 17 -16.96 5.58 -22.84
CA LYS A 17 -17.55 4.25 -22.61
C LYS A 17 -17.60 3.45 -23.90
N ILE A 18 -17.46 2.14 -23.81
CA ILE A 18 -17.73 1.24 -24.93
C ILE A 18 -19.25 0.98 -24.96
N PRO A 19 -19.96 1.29 -26.07
CA PRO A 19 -21.39 1.07 -26.17
C PRO A 19 -21.79 -0.39 -25.87
N GLY A 20 -22.77 -0.56 -24.99
CA GLY A 20 -23.29 -1.88 -24.61
C GLY A 20 -22.36 -2.77 -23.80
N LYS A 21 -21.22 -2.25 -23.28
CA LYS A 21 -20.23 -2.99 -22.48
C LYS A 21 -19.83 -2.20 -21.23
N LEU A 22 -19.17 -2.88 -20.27
CA LEU A 22 -18.69 -2.28 -19.04
C LEU A 22 -17.38 -1.51 -19.18
N GLY A 23 -16.64 -1.72 -20.28
CA GLY A 23 -15.36 -1.06 -20.54
C GLY A 23 -15.51 0.46 -20.64
N ARG A 24 -14.63 1.17 -19.93
CA ARG A 24 -14.61 2.63 -19.89
C ARG A 24 -13.20 3.17 -19.69
N ALA A 25 -12.95 4.38 -20.17
CA ALA A 25 -11.80 5.20 -19.81
C ALA A 25 -12.28 6.38 -18.96
N GLY A 26 -11.41 6.92 -18.13
CA GLY A 26 -11.74 8.03 -17.26
C GLY A 26 -10.49 8.69 -16.67
N ILE A 27 -10.72 9.61 -15.76
CA ILE A 27 -9.67 10.32 -15.02
C ILE A 27 -9.98 10.18 -13.53
N ILE A 28 -9.00 9.75 -12.75
CA ILE A 28 -9.03 9.82 -11.28
C ILE A 28 -8.35 11.14 -10.93
N HIS A 29 -9.10 12.07 -10.35
CA HIS A 29 -8.56 13.33 -9.82
C HIS A 29 -8.08 13.10 -8.40
N THR A 30 -6.84 13.52 -8.11
CA THR A 30 -6.25 13.44 -6.77
C THR A 30 -5.59 14.77 -6.40
N PRO A 31 -5.33 15.03 -5.10
CA PRO A 31 -4.59 16.22 -4.69
C PRO A 31 -3.18 16.31 -5.27
N HIS A 32 -2.61 15.19 -5.71
CA HIS A 32 -1.26 15.09 -6.27
C HIS A 32 -1.24 14.98 -7.80
N GLY A 33 -2.37 15.21 -8.46
CA GLY A 33 -2.51 15.17 -9.92
C GLY A 33 -3.49 14.12 -10.41
N ASP A 34 -3.68 14.08 -11.71
CA ASP A 34 -4.65 13.25 -12.39
C ASP A 34 -4.03 11.91 -12.84
N ILE A 35 -4.84 10.85 -12.76
CA ILE A 35 -4.49 9.54 -13.30
C ILE A 35 -5.47 9.22 -14.42
N LYS A 36 -4.99 9.17 -15.65
CA LYS A 36 -5.79 8.78 -16.82
C LYS A 36 -5.92 7.26 -16.88
N THR A 37 -7.14 6.75 -16.85
CA THR A 37 -7.42 5.32 -16.85
C THR A 37 -7.84 4.79 -18.23
N PRO A 38 -7.46 3.55 -18.59
CA PRO A 38 -6.69 2.60 -17.78
C PRO A 38 -5.26 3.06 -17.54
N ALA A 39 -4.73 2.80 -16.35
CA ALA A 39 -3.38 3.19 -15.96
C ALA A 39 -2.63 2.00 -15.35
N PHE A 40 -1.31 2.02 -15.49
CA PHE A 40 -0.42 1.14 -14.74
C PHE A 40 0.12 1.90 -13.53
N MET A 41 0.04 1.28 -12.35
CA MET A 41 0.65 1.81 -11.13
C MET A 41 2.00 1.15 -10.91
N CYS A 42 3.07 1.93 -10.89
CA CYS A 42 4.40 1.43 -10.63
C CYS A 42 4.51 0.94 -9.19
N VAL A 43 5.03 -0.27 -8.97
CA VAL A 43 5.11 -0.85 -7.64
C VAL A 43 6.37 -0.37 -6.93
N GLY A 44 6.17 0.52 -5.97
CA GLY A 44 7.19 1.06 -5.08
C GLY A 44 6.93 0.65 -3.63
N THR A 45 7.05 -0.64 -3.32
CA THR A 45 6.69 -1.24 -2.02
C THR A 45 7.28 -0.50 -0.81
N HIS A 46 8.51 -0.03 -0.94
CA HIS A 46 9.26 0.71 0.10
C HIS A 46 9.38 2.22 -0.22
N GLY A 47 8.45 2.78 -1.00
CA GLY A 47 8.50 4.18 -1.44
C GLY A 47 9.42 4.41 -2.63
N GLU A 48 9.98 3.36 -3.21
CA GLU A 48 10.83 3.38 -4.40
C GLU A 48 10.53 2.20 -5.32
N VAL A 49 10.67 2.39 -6.62
CA VAL A 49 10.61 1.31 -7.61
C VAL A 49 12.01 0.73 -7.76
N ARG A 50 12.14 -0.56 -7.49
CA ARG A 50 13.43 -1.23 -7.45
C ARG A 50 14.20 -1.08 -8.75
N PHE A 51 15.44 -0.60 -8.68
CA PHE A 51 16.35 -0.36 -9.81
C PHE A 51 15.89 0.69 -10.83
N VAL A 52 14.91 1.54 -10.49
CA VAL A 52 14.41 2.61 -11.34
C VAL A 52 14.44 3.91 -10.55
N SER A 53 15.07 4.95 -11.09
CA SER A 53 15.10 6.28 -10.45
C SER A 53 13.75 6.98 -10.55
N MET A 54 13.52 7.99 -9.71
CA MET A 54 12.30 8.80 -9.81
C MET A 54 12.29 9.63 -11.11
N GLU A 55 13.47 10.02 -11.60
CA GLU A 55 13.64 10.69 -12.88
C GLU A 55 13.24 9.79 -14.05
N ASP A 56 13.63 8.51 -14.01
CA ASP A 56 13.23 7.54 -15.03
C ASP A 56 11.71 7.33 -15.03
N LEU A 57 11.10 7.21 -13.85
CA LEU A 57 9.63 7.11 -13.74
C LEU A 57 8.93 8.32 -14.34
N LYS A 58 9.44 9.52 -14.10
CA LYS A 58 8.91 10.75 -14.69
C LYS A 58 9.10 10.79 -16.21
N SER A 59 10.26 10.33 -16.69
CA SER A 59 10.58 10.32 -18.14
C SER A 59 9.64 9.42 -18.96
N ILE A 60 9.18 8.31 -18.37
CA ILE A 60 8.21 7.41 -19.00
C ILE A 60 6.74 7.79 -18.74
N ASN A 61 6.51 8.97 -18.14
CA ASN A 61 5.19 9.45 -17.75
C ASN A 61 4.42 8.47 -16.85
N ALA A 62 5.09 7.83 -15.86
CA ALA A 62 4.41 7.10 -14.82
C ALA A 62 3.44 8.04 -14.09
N GLN A 63 2.17 7.60 -13.94
CA GLN A 63 1.13 8.48 -13.42
C GLN A 63 0.88 8.28 -11.93
N ALA A 64 1.19 7.09 -11.41
CA ALA A 64 0.95 6.77 -10.01
C ALA A 64 1.92 5.70 -9.52
N MET A 65 2.20 5.73 -8.21
CA MET A 65 3.02 4.73 -7.53
C MET A 65 2.21 4.01 -6.44
N LEU A 66 2.43 2.71 -6.32
CA LEU A 66 1.86 1.87 -5.26
C LEU A 66 2.93 1.60 -4.21
N SER A 67 2.67 1.98 -2.97
CA SER A 67 3.49 1.66 -1.81
C SER A 67 2.75 0.73 -0.85
N ASN A 68 3.41 0.20 0.17
CA ASN A 68 2.79 -0.74 1.09
C ASN A 68 3.02 -0.33 2.55
N GLY A 69 1.92 -0.07 3.26
CA GLY A 69 1.95 0.41 4.64
C GLY A 69 2.61 -0.56 5.62
N TYR A 70 2.49 -1.87 5.40
CA TYR A 70 3.16 -2.86 6.24
C TYR A 70 4.69 -2.73 6.14
N HIS A 71 5.22 -2.58 4.94
CA HIS A 71 6.66 -2.45 4.73
C HIS A 71 7.22 -1.11 5.19
N LEU A 72 6.42 -0.04 5.10
CA LEU A 72 6.81 1.30 5.54
C LEU A 72 6.65 1.53 7.04
N ARG A 73 6.02 0.61 7.79
CA ARG A 73 5.65 0.80 9.20
C ARG A 73 6.83 1.20 10.11
N ASN A 74 8.01 0.61 9.89
CA ASN A 74 9.17 0.83 10.75
C ASN A 74 9.84 2.19 10.53
N ILE A 75 9.69 2.74 9.32
CA ILE A 75 10.25 4.04 8.90
C ILE A 75 9.19 5.15 8.91
N SER A 76 8.00 4.83 9.41
CA SER A 76 6.89 5.79 9.44
C SER A 76 7.17 7.07 10.23
N PRO A 77 7.93 7.07 11.36
CA PRO A 77 8.31 8.30 12.01
C PRO A 77 9.19 9.18 11.12
N GLU A 78 10.14 8.61 10.40
CA GLU A 78 11.01 9.32 9.46
C GLU A 78 10.21 9.93 8.30
N ILE A 79 9.25 9.16 7.75
CA ILE A 79 8.34 9.63 6.71
C ILE A 79 7.54 10.84 7.21
N ALA A 80 7.03 10.78 8.45
CA ALA A 80 6.26 11.87 9.06
C ALA A 80 7.12 13.13 9.28
N GLU A 81 8.35 12.97 9.76
CA GLU A 81 9.29 14.08 9.94
C GLU A 81 9.63 14.80 8.64
N LYS A 82 9.66 14.06 7.53
CA LYS A 82 9.89 14.63 6.18
C LYS A 82 8.64 15.22 5.53
N GLY A 83 7.51 15.22 6.22
CA GLY A 83 6.27 15.81 5.70
C GLY A 83 5.43 14.87 4.82
N GLY A 84 5.66 13.56 4.94
CA GLY A 84 4.86 12.54 4.25
C GLY A 84 5.64 11.70 3.24
N LEU A 85 4.95 10.70 2.68
CA LEU A 85 5.56 9.71 1.79
C LEU A 85 6.10 10.33 0.50
N SER A 86 5.41 11.29 -0.07
CA SER A 86 5.82 12.00 -1.27
C SER A 86 7.16 12.70 -1.08
N SER A 87 7.26 13.53 -0.02
CA SER A 87 8.49 14.24 0.32
C SER A 87 9.64 13.31 0.69
N TRP A 88 9.32 12.18 1.36
CA TRP A 88 10.33 11.20 1.76
C TRP A 88 10.88 10.41 0.57
N SER A 89 10.00 9.98 -0.36
CA SER A 89 10.38 9.16 -1.53
C SER A 89 10.91 9.97 -2.70
N GLY A 90 10.63 11.28 -2.75
CA GLY A 90 10.89 12.13 -3.91
C GLY A 90 9.92 11.92 -5.08
N TRP A 91 8.81 11.19 -4.85
CA TRP A 91 7.72 11.01 -5.80
C TRP A 91 6.60 12.01 -5.49
N ASP A 92 6.42 12.99 -6.36
CA ASP A 92 5.46 14.09 -6.21
C ASP A 92 4.08 13.81 -6.83
N GLY A 93 3.93 12.68 -7.55
CA GLY A 93 2.67 12.25 -8.14
C GLY A 93 1.75 11.48 -7.19
N PRO A 94 0.57 11.07 -7.69
CA PRO A 94 -0.38 10.26 -6.94
C PRO A 94 0.23 8.97 -6.40
N THR A 95 -0.07 8.66 -5.14
CA THR A 95 0.37 7.43 -4.48
C THR A 95 -0.82 6.67 -3.90
N LEU A 96 -0.88 5.37 -4.15
CA LEU A 96 -1.78 4.45 -3.49
C LEU A 96 -0.98 3.66 -2.44
N THR A 97 -1.46 3.65 -1.19
CA THR A 97 -0.83 2.86 -0.13
C THR A 97 -1.67 1.64 0.19
N ASP A 98 -1.14 0.44 -0.12
CA ASP A 98 -1.79 -0.82 0.25
C ASP A 98 -1.76 -1.01 1.77
N SER A 99 -2.86 -1.54 2.32
CA SER A 99 -3.05 -1.75 3.76
C SER A 99 -2.15 -2.83 4.37
N GLY A 100 -1.51 -3.65 3.56
CA GLY A 100 -0.74 -4.80 4.06
C GLY A 100 -1.60 -6.01 4.45
N GLY A 101 -2.86 -6.07 4.00
CA GLY A 101 -3.77 -7.18 4.34
C GLY A 101 -3.25 -8.55 3.90
N PHE A 102 -2.58 -8.62 2.76
CA PHE A 102 -1.93 -9.85 2.31
C PHE A 102 -0.83 -10.30 3.29
N GLN A 103 -0.02 -9.37 3.80
CA GLN A 103 1.04 -9.66 4.77
C GLN A 103 0.46 -10.17 6.08
N VAL A 104 -0.65 -9.58 6.55
CA VAL A 104 -1.38 -10.06 7.73
C VAL A 104 -1.82 -11.50 7.55
N MET A 105 -2.46 -11.82 6.43
CA MET A 105 -2.94 -13.17 6.13
C MET A 105 -1.76 -14.16 5.99
N SER A 106 -0.75 -13.81 5.22
CA SER A 106 0.42 -14.64 4.93
C SER A 106 1.23 -14.97 6.19
N LEU A 107 1.45 -13.98 7.06
CA LEU A 107 2.20 -14.15 8.30
C LEU A 107 1.35 -14.78 9.42
N GLY A 108 0.04 -14.53 9.42
CA GLY A 108 -0.91 -15.10 10.37
C GLY A 108 -1.23 -16.56 10.12
N SER A 109 -1.18 -17.02 8.88
CA SER A 109 -1.42 -18.43 8.53
C SER A 109 -0.20 -19.33 8.70
N GLY A 110 0.99 -18.76 8.99
CA GLY A 110 2.24 -19.52 9.06
C GLY A 110 2.71 -20.05 7.71
N CYS A 111 2.06 -19.65 6.62
CA CYS A 111 2.48 -19.99 5.26
C CYS A 111 3.73 -19.19 4.87
N GLY A 112 4.88 -19.61 5.36
CA GLY A 112 6.18 -19.15 4.86
C GLY A 112 6.35 -19.57 3.40
N LYS A 113 6.15 -18.64 2.46
CA LYS A 113 6.18 -18.78 0.99
C LYS A 113 4.87 -19.24 0.36
N VAL A 114 3.92 -18.32 0.24
CA VAL A 114 2.73 -18.47 -0.63
C VAL A 114 3.11 -18.36 -2.13
N VAL A 115 4.36 -18.17 -2.47
CA VAL A 115 4.84 -18.12 -3.87
C VAL A 115 5.79 -19.28 -4.14
N SER A 116 5.30 -20.51 -4.00
CA SER A 116 5.84 -21.64 -4.75
C SER A 116 4.72 -22.11 -5.67
N MET A 117 4.90 -21.98 -6.98
CA MET A 117 4.01 -22.52 -8.01
C MET A 117 4.03 -24.06 -8.04
N LYS A 118 4.42 -24.73 -6.99
CA LYS A 118 4.23 -26.17 -6.82
C LYS A 118 3.00 -26.39 -5.96
N ARG A 119 1.96 -26.77 -6.66
CA ARG A 119 0.69 -27.27 -6.18
C ARG A 119 0.92 -28.61 -5.45
N GLU A 120 1.42 -28.55 -4.22
CA GLU A 120 1.34 -29.68 -3.31
C GLU A 120 0.29 -29.36 -2.25
N GLN A 121 -0.73 -30.20 -2.28
CA GLN A 121 -1.85 -30.19 -1.35
C GLN A 121 -1.32 -30.41 0.06
N GLY A 122 -1.50 -29.40 0.88
CA GLY A 122 -1.26 -29.50 2.31
C GLY A 122 -1.40 -28.12 2.93
N VAL A 123 -2.56 -27.84 3.54
CA VAL A 123 -2.68 -26.75 4.50
C VAL A 123 -1.75 -27.11 5.65
N VAL A 124 -0.54 -26.57 5.63
CA VAL A 124 0.37 -26.67 6.77
C VAL A 124 -0.22 -25.74 7.84
N ASN A 125 -0.95 -26.32 8.78
CA ASN A 125 -1.32 -25.65 10.03
C ASN A 125 -0.01 -25.45 10.82
N ALA A 126 0.65 -24.30 10.64
CA ALA A 126 1.75 -23.93 11.50
C ALA A 126 1.27 -23.86 12.95
N ASP A 127 2.11 -24.31 13.87
CA ASP A 127 1.86 -24.17 15.31
C ASP A 127 1.45 -22.71 15.59
N PRO A 128 0.37 -22.46 16.34
CA PRO A 128 -0.04 -21.11 16.71
C PRO A 128 1.07 -20.25 17.31
N LYS A 129 2.09 -20.87 17.89
CA LYS A 129 3.28 -20.21 18.45
C LYS A 129 4.27 -19.70 17.38
N GLU A 130 4.18 -20.21 16.16
CA GLU A 130 5.04 -19.82 15.03
C GLU A 130 4.43 -18.73 14.15
N ARG A 131 3.21 -18.29 14.45
CA ARG A 131 2.53 -17.25 13.72
C ARG A 131 3.19 -15.90 13.97
N LEU A 132 3.59 -15.24 12.89
CA LEU A 132 4.21 -13.92 12.93
C LEU A 132 3.21 -12.76 12.94
N ALA A 133 1.91 -13.05 12.78
CA ALA A 133 0.84 -12.07 12.90
C ALA A 133 -0.36 -12.66 13.65
N HIS A 134 -0.90 -11.89 14.59
CA HIS A 134 -2.10 -12.22 15.35
C HIS A 134 -3.14 -11.13 15.13
N VAL A 135 -4.31 -11.51 14.63
CA VAL A 135 -5.45 -10.62 14.41
C VAL A 135 -6.38 -10.66 15.61
N SER A 136 -6.83 -9.49 16.07
CA SER A 136 -7.84 -9.31 17.11
C SER A 136 -8.80 -8.19 16.72
N GLU A 137 -9.83 -7.96 17.53
CA GLU A 137 -10.75 -6.82 17.34
C GLU A 137 -10.04 -5.45 17.46
N ASP A 138 -8.94 -5.40 18.23
CA ASP A 138 -8.15 -4.18 18.42
C ASP A 138 -7.16 -3.93 17.27
N GLY A 139 -6.97 -4.89 16.35
CA GLY A 139 -6.06 -4.78 15.23
C GLY A 139 -5.15 -6.00 15.04
N VAL A 140 -3.98 -5.77 14.47
CA VAL A 140 -2.99 -6.81 14.16
C VAL A 140 -1.71 -6.59 14.95
N GLN A 141 -1.27 -7.63 15.65
CA GLN A 141 0.06 -7.69 16.27
C GLN A 141 1.00 -8.48 15.37
N PHE A 142 2.13 -7.88 15.00
CA PHE A 142 3.19 -8.57 14.29
C PHE A 142 4.32 -8.94 15.25
N HIS A 143 4.80 -10.16 15.11
CA HIS A 143 6.03 -10.62 15.74
C HIS A 143 7.12 -10.60 14.67
N ASP A 144 8.02 -9.62 14.75
CA ASP A 144 9.18 -9.53 13.86
C ASP A 144 10.38 -10.17 14.58
N PRO A 145 10.89 -11.30 14.08
CA PRO A 145 12.02 -11.98 14.72
C PRO A 145 13.32 -11.14 14.74
N SER A 146 13.41 -10.15 13.85
CA SER A 146 14.54 -9.22 13.78
C SER A 146 14.43 -8.05 14.75
N LEU A 147 13.25 -7.82 15.34
CA LEU A 147 12.97 -6.75 16.26
C LEU A 147 12.51 -7.33 17.60
N ILE A 148 13.17 -6.95 18.67
CA ILE A 148 12.82 -7.35 20.06
C ILE A 148 11.45 -6.76 20.49
N ARG A 149 10.79 -5.96 19.68
CA ARG A 149 9.53 -5.28 19.98
C ARG A 149 8.35 -5.89 19.24
N LYS A 150 7.28 -6.19 20.01
CA LYS A 150 5.95 -6.44 19.43
C LYS A 150 5.41 -5.13 18.85
N ILE A 151 5.13 -5.12 17.56
CA ILE A 151 4.51 -3.97 16.90
C ILE A 151 3.01 -4.23 16.81
N SER A 152 2.21 -3.41 17.50
CA SER A 152 0.76 -3.41 17.35
C SER A 152 0.38 -2.36 16.31
N LEU A 153 -0.12 -2.80 15.16
CA LEU A 153 -0.75 -1.92 14.17
C LEU A 153 -2.24 -1.86 14.47
N VAL A 154 -2.66 -0.81 15.14
CA VAL A 154 -4.08 -0.49 15.27
C VAL A 154 -4.52 0.14 13.97
N GLN A 155 -5.66 -0.27 13.43
CA GLN A 155 -6.25 0.24 12.17
C GLN A 155 -6.34 1.78 12.10
N LYS A 156 -6.38 2.45 13.25
CA LYS A 156 -6.36 3.92 13.37
C LYS A 156 -5.08 4.59 12.84
N ASN A 157 -3.97 3.88 12.75
CA ASN A 157 -2.69 4.43 12.30
C ASN A 157 -2.45 4.30 10.79
N LEU A 158 -3.16 3.41 10.11
CA LEU A 158 -3.06 3.25 8.65
C LEU A 158 -3.60 4.46 7.86
N CYS A 159 -4.53 5.21 8.44
CA CYS A 159 -5.10 6.40 7.79
C CYS A 159 -4.24 7.68 7.96
N ARG A 160 -3.18 7.67 8.76
CA ARG A 160 -2.35 8.86 9.02
C ARG A 160 -1.27 9.15 7.97
N TYR A 161 -1.05 8.22 7.04
CA TYR A 161 0.00 8.38 6.01
C TYR A 161 -0.46 9.08 4.74
N ASN A 162 -1.75 9.40 4.63
CA ASN A 162 -2.35 10.01 3.42
C ASN A 162 -2.77 11.47 3.63
N ALA A 163 -2.24 12.14 4.65
CA ALA A 163 -2.48 13.58 4.87
C ALA A 163 -1.28 14.41 4.44
#